data_4d07de5eacb3c775e004c2e6a9a7551a
#
_entry.id   4d07de5eacb3c775e004c2e6a9a7551a
#
_cell.length_a   1.000
_cell.length_b   1.000
_cell.length_c   1.000
_cell.angle_alpha   90.00
_cell.angle_beta   90.00
_cell.angle_gamma   90.00
#
_symmetry.space_group_name_H-M   'P 1'
#
loop_
_entity.id
_entity.type
_entity.pdbx_description
1 polymer ?
#
loop_
_entity_poly.entity_id
_entity_poly.type
_entity_poly.pdbx_seq_one_letter_code
_entity_poly.pdbx_strand_id
1 'polypeptide(L)'
;MKIKALCLVLLLALALPLAGCQSETTPEGPAAPIAAGDAYRDFTAPLADGGEFTLSDHEGKVILLNFWATWCGPCVGEMPAFERLQETYGEDLALVAVNSGEDEATVAGFLEENGYTFPVVLDPEYAVSSLYPTEGIPYTVIIGTDGKVASIQLGAGDADTMYEHYCELIDGLLAA
;
A
#
# COMPACT_ATOMS: atom_id res chain seq x y z
N MET A 1 59.37 -61.82 -23.22
CA MET A 1 58.95 -61.54 -21.81
C MET A 1 58.05 -60.32 -21.86
N LYS A 2 56.87 -60.48 -21.32
CA LYS A 2 55.68 -59.56 -21.56
C LYS A 2 55.60 -58.46 -20.49
N ILE A 3 55.70 -57.21 -20.88
CA ILE A 3 55.52 -56.08 -19.97
C ILE A 3 54.08 -55.53 -20.23
N LYS A 4 53.26 -55.65 -19.25
CA LYS A 4 51.86 -55.10 -19.26
C LYS A 4 51.89 -53.65 -18.91
N ALA A 5 51.46 -52.81 -19.84
CA ALA A 5 51.22 -51.38 -19.59
C ALA A 5 49.88 -51.21 -18.85
N LEU A 6 49.93 -50.55 -17.70
CA LEU A 6 48.77 -50.22 -16.88
C LEU A 6 48.33 -48.77 -17.24
N CYS A 7 47.24 -48.70 -17.98
CA CYS A 7 46.60 -47.37 -18.24
C CYS A 7 45.84 -46.90 -17.01
N LEU A 8 46.33 -45.81 -16.38
CA LEU A 8 45.64 -45.10 -15.30
C LEU A 8 44.75 -44.04 -15.93
N VAL A 9 43.45 -44.30 -15.97
CA VAL A 9 42.46 -43.32 -16.41
C VAL A 9 42.12 -42.42 -15.23
N LEU A 10 42.57 -41.17 -15.29
CA LEU A 10 42.23 -40.14 -14.33
C LEU A 10 40.85 -39.53 -14.70
N LEU A 11 39.80 -39.93 -13.97
CA LEU A 11 38.48 -39.32 -14.06
C LEU A 11 38.49 -38.00 -13.27
N LEU A 12 38.60 -36.88 -14.00
CA LEU A 12 38.42 -35.51 -13.45
C LEU A 12 36.94 -35.26 -13.34
N ALA A 13 36.36 -35.42 -12.13
CA ALA A 13 34.99 -35.05 -11.84
C ALA A 13 34.88 -33.53 -11.79
N LEU A 14 34.29 -32.94 -12.84
CA LEU A 14 33.93 -31.51 -12.91
C LEU A 14 32.71 -31.29 -12.05
N ALA A 15 32.88 -30.82 -10.82
CA ALA A 15 31.80 -30.37 -9.96
C ALA A 15 31.32 -28.98 -10.42
N LEU A 16 30.21 -28.91 -11.15
CA LEU A 16 29.48 -27.65 -11.38
C LEU A 16 28.80 -27.25 -10.07
N PRO A 17 28.98 -25.99 -9.60
CA PRO A 17 28.10 -25.46 -8.55
C PRO A 17 26.73 -25.24 -9.15
N LEU A 18 25.70 -25.96 -8.68
CA LEU A 18 24.32 -25.59 -8.86
C LEU A 18 24.13 -24.25 -8.10
N ALA A 19 24.09 -23.15 -8.83
CA ALA A 19 23.52 -21.91 -8.33
C ALA A 19 22.03 -22.18 -8.08
N GLY A 20 21.68 -22.53 -6.85
CA GLY A 20 20.29 -22.56 -6.40
C GLY A 20 19.71 -21.17 -6.53
N CYS A 21 18.76 -20.97 -7.44
CA CYS A 21 17.80 -19.87 -7.34
C CYS A 21 17.11 -20.03 -5.99
N GLN A 22 17.46 -19.19 -5.04
CA GLN A 22 16.63 -19.00 -3.86
C GLN A 22 15.38 -18.29 -4.36
N SER A 23 14.31 -19.05 -4.56
CA SER A 23 12.96 -18.47 -4.62
C SER A 23 12.75 -17.80 -3.28
N GLU A 24 12.63 -16.47 -3.27
CA GLU A 24 12.10 -15.74 -2.15
C GLU A 24 10.69 -16.28 -1.91
N THR A 25 10.57 -17.12 -0.91
CA THR A 25 9.29 -17.60 -0.39
C THR A 25 8.61 -16.39 0.22
N THR A 26 7.62 -15.85 -0.48
CA THR A 26 6.61 -14.97 0.11
C THR A 26 6.07 -15.70 1.36
N PRO A 27 6.06 -15.06 2.54
CA PRO A 27 5.54 -15.72 3.73
C PRO A 27 4.05 -16.01 3.52
N GLU A 28 3.69 -17.29 3.53
CA GLU A 28 2.34 -17.84 3.35
C GLU A 28 1.57 -17.72 4.68
N GLY A 29 1.27 -16.48 5.07
CA GLY A 29 0.51 -16.13 6.27
C GLY A 29 -0.02 -14.70 6.19
N PRO A 30 -1.01 -14.33 7.01
CA PRO A 30 -1.47 -12.95 7.05
C PRO A 30 -0.30 -12.02 7.35
N ALA A 31 -0.26 -10.88 6.64
CA ALA A 31 0.77 -9.89 6.88
C ALA A 31 0.74 -9.44 8.35
N ALA A 32 1.90 -9.21 8.95
CA ALA A 32 1.96 -8.61 10.28
C ALA A 32 1.43 -7.17 10.24
N PRO A 33 0.88 -6.62 11.34
CA PRO A 33 0.55 -5.20 11.40
C PRO A 33 1.72 -4.32 10.98
N ILE A 34 1.45 -3.26 10.22
CA ILE A 34 2.47 -2.29 9.83
C ILE A 34 2.70 -1.29 10.98
N ALA A 35 3.90 -0.77 11.12
CA ALA A 35 4.26 0.18 12.17
C ALA A 35 5.01 1.39 11.62
N ALA A 36 5.04 2.48 12.37
CA ALA A 36 5.86 3.64 12.02
C ALA A 36 7.34 3.25 11.92
N GLY A 37 7.99 3.69 10.84
CA GLY A 37 9.35 3.33 10.44
C GLY A 37 9.46 2.14 9.50
N ASP A 38 8.41 1.34 9.32
CA ASP A 38 8.38 0.27 8.31
C ASP A 38 8.33 0.86 6.90
N ALA A 39 8.87 0.11 5.92
CA ALA A 39 8.61 0.41 4.53
C ALA A 39 7.13 0.15 4.20
N TYR A 40 6.55 0.97 3.32
CA TYR A 40 5.20 0.70 2.82
C TYR A 40 5.15 -0.62 2.06
N ARG A 41 3.95 -1.15 1.88
CA ARG A 41 3.71 -2.38 1.10
C ARG A 41 3.07 -1.99 -0.22
N ASP A 42 3.79 -2.24 -1.31
CA ASP A 42 3.32 -1.88 -2.64
C ASP A 42 2.13 -2.71 -3.09
N PHE A 43 1.27 -2.11 -3.91
CA PHE A 43 0.16 -2.78 -4.57
C PHE A 43 -0.22 -2.06 -5.85
N THR A 44 -0.87 -2.79 -6.75
CA THR A 44 -1.60 -2.25 -7.89
C THR A 44 -3.04 -2.74 -7.81
N ALA A 45 -4.01 -1.84 -7.94
CA ALA A 45 -5.42 -2.17 -7.82
C ALA A 45 -6.30 -1.24 -8.68
N PRO A 46 -7.51 -1.68 -9.09
CA PRO A 46 -8.41 -0.91 -9.92
C PRO A 46 -8.96 0.32 -9.17
N LEU A 47 -9.11 1.42 -9.91
CA LEU A 47 -9.79 2.64 -9.45
C LEU A 47 -11.28 2.59 -9.78
N ALA A 48 -12.11 3.22 -8.92
CA ALA A 48 -13.55 3.32 -9.09
C ALA A 48 -13.97 4.15 -10.33
N ASP A 49 -13.13 5.06 -10.79
CA ASP A 49 -13.33 5.87 -12.01
C ASP A 49 -12.71 5.25 -13.26
N GLY A 50 -12.12 4.06 -13.14
CA GLY A 50 -11.44 3.31 -14.19
C GLY A 50 -9.92 3.49 -14.18
N GLY A 51 -9.22 2.52 -14.76
CA GLY A 51 -7.77 2.44 -14.70
C GLY A 51 -7.25 1.71 -13.46
N GLU A 52 -5.98 1.93 -13.14
CA GLU A 52 -5.30 1.27 -12.04
C GLU A 52 -4.49 2.31 -11.23
N PHE A 53 -4.37 2.07 -9.94
CA PHE A 53 -3.50 2.81 -9.04
C PHE A 53 -2.36 1.89 -8.58
N THR A 54 -1.12 2.34 -8.73
CA THR A 54 0.06 1.66 -8.19
C THR A 54 0.72 2.57 -7.15
N LEU A 55 0.88 2.06 -5.92
CA LEU A 55 1.36 2.90 -4.81
C LEU A 55 2.80 3.39 -5.06
N SER A 56 3.67 2.55 -5.61
CA SER A 56 5.06 2.90 -5.92
C SER A 56 5.22 3.98 -7.02
N ASP A 57 4.22 4.23 -7.83
CA ASP A 57 4.25 5.34 -8.81
C ASP A 57 4.23 6.73 -8.14
N HIS A 58 3.96 6.77 -6.83
CA HIS A 58 3.89 7.98 -6.02
C HIS A 58 5.07 8.15 -5.05
N GLU A 59 6.14 7.36 -5.23
CA GLU A 59 7.36 7.54 -4.44
C GLU A 59 7.91 8.98 -4.52
N GLY A 60 8.42 9.47 -3.39
CA GLY A 60 8.90 10.84 -3.26
C GLY A 60 7.84 11.87 -2.90
N LYS A 61 6.56 11.51 -2.91
CA LYS A 61 5.46 12.31 -2.37
C LYS A 61 5.13 11.88 -0.94
N VAL A 62 4.42 12.72 -0.20
CA VAL A 62 3.69 12.24 0.98
C VAL A 62 2.48 11.45 0.50
N ILE A 63 2.24 10.25 1.04
CA ILE A 63 1.11 9.42 0.67
C ILE A 63 0.16 9.30 1.86
N LEU A 64 -1.12 9.62 1.64
CA LEU A 64 -2.20 9.34 2.58
C LEU A 64 -3.00 8.17 2.04
N LEU A 65 -2.84 7.00 2.65
CA LEU A 65 -3.53 5.76 2.33
C LEU A 65 -4.60 5.52 3.39
N ASN A 66 -5.87 5.64 3.01
CA ASN A 66 -7.01 5.46 3.92
C ASN A 66 -7.84 4.23 3.55
N PHE A 67 -8.25 3.44 4.53
CA PHE A 67 -9.13 2.27 4.36
C PHE A 67 -10.51 2.60 4.94
N TRP A 68 -11.55 2.38 4.14
CA TRP A 68 -12.91 2.80 4.44
C TRP A 68 -13.99 1.91 3.82
N ALA A 69 -15.26 2.18 4.15
CA ALA A 69 -16.42 1.62 3.49
C ALA A 69 -17.60 2.60 3.54
N THR A 70 -18.56 2.48 2.62
CA THR A 70 -19.71 3.39 2.53
C THR A 70 -20.60 3.35 3.77
N TRP A 71 -20.70 2.22 4.44
CA TRP A 71 -21.47 2.01 5.68
C TRP A 71 -20.74 2.48 6.95
N CYS A 72 -19.47 2.89 6.85
CA CYS A 72 -18.67 3.35 7.98
C CYS A 72 -18.91 4.85 8.24
N GLY A 73 -19.78 5.18 9.16
CA GLY A 73 -20.13 6.57 9.46
C GLY A 73 -18.93 7.48 9.78
N PRO A 74 -18.00 7.10 10.68
CA PRO A 74 -16.80 7.90 10.92
C PRO A 74 -15.92 8.07 9.68
N CYS A 75 -15.81 7.04 8.80
CA CYS A 75 -15.06 7.15 7.55
C CYS A 75 -15.65 8.22 6.64
N VAL A 76 -16.96 8.18 6.43
CA VAL A 76 -17.67 9.17 5.61
C VAL A 76 -17.56 10.56 6.22
N GLY A 77 -17.57 10.67 7.54
CA GLY A 77 -17.45 11.95 8.26
C GLY A 77 -16.12 12.68 8.03
N GLU A 78 -15.02 11.96 7.75
CA GLU A 78 -13.72 12.60 7.47
C GLU A 78 -13.48 12.93 5.99
N MET A 79 -14.25 12.36 5.04
CA MET A 79 -14.02 12.52 3.60
C MET A 79 -13.99 13.97 3.09
N PRO A 80 -14.79 14.91 3.62
CA PRO A 80 -14.63 16.31 3.25
C PRO A 80 -13.24 16.88 3.54
N ALA A 81 -12.50 16.31 4.52
CA ALA A 81 -11.11 16.69 4.76
C ALA A 81 -10.21 16.23 3.60
N PHE A 82 -10.47 15.07 3.01
CA PHE A 82 -9.68 14.55 1.90
C PHE A 82 -9.76 15.42 0.65
N GLU A 83 -10.96 15.91 0.27
CA GLU A 83 -11.12 16.88 -0.82
C GLU A 83 -10.27 18.14 -0.57
N ARG A 84 -10.36 18.69 0.65
CA ARG A 84 -9.59 19.88 1.03
C ARG A 84 -8.08 19.64 1.00
N LEU A 85 -7.62 18.46 1.45
CA LEU A 85 -6.21 18.10 1.41
C LEU A 85 -5.70 18.02 -0.03
N GLN A 86 -6.47 17.40 -0.93
CA GLN A 86 -6.12 17.31 -2.34
C GLN A 86 -6.03 18.71 -2.99
N GLU A 87 -6.97 19.61 -2.68
CA GLU A 87 -6.92 21.01 -3.13
C GLU A 87 -5.70 21.77 -2.57
N THR A 88 -5.34 21.50 -1.30
CA THR A 88 -4.28 22.24 -0.60
C THR A 88 -2.88 21.81 -1.06
N TYR A 89 -2.65 20.52 -1.18
CA TYR A 89 -1.30 19.97 -1.43
C TYR A 89 -1.05 19.57 -2.89
N GLY A 90 -2.10 19.38 -3.68
CA GLY A 90 -1.97 19.09 -5.11
C GLY A 90 -1.02 17.92 -5.37
N GLU A 91 0.05 18.19 -6.12
CA GLU A 91 1.01 17.17 -6.54
C GLU A 91 1.98 16.70 -5.43
N ASP A 92 2.07 17.40 -4.32
CA ASP A 92 2.94 17.03 -3.18
C ASP A 92 2.33 15.90 -2.34
N LEU A 93 1.01 15.71 -2.46
CA LEU A 93 0.27 14.65 -1.78
C LEU A 93 -0.29 13.63 -2.78
N ALA A 94 -0.05 12.35 -2.53
CA ALA A 94 -0.79 11.26 -3.13
C ALA A 94 -1.83 10.76 -2.13
N LEU A 95 -3.07 11.22 -2.27
CA LEU A 95 -4.19 10.74 -1.47
C LEU A 95 -4.89 9.61 -2.21
N VAL A 96 -5.11 8.48 -1.55
CA VAL A 96 -5.87 7.35 -2.07
C VAL A 96 -6.70 6.70 -0.97
N ALA A 97 -7.98 6.51 -1.25
CA ALA A 97 -8.91 5.84 -0.35
C ALA A 97 -9.22 4.42 -0.87
N VAL A 98 -8.90 3.39 -0.10
CA VAL A 98 -9.15 1.98 -0.43
C VAL A 98 -10.51 1.58 0.15
N ASN A 99 -11.48 1.33 -0.72
CA ASN A 99 -12.77 0.81 -0.29
C ASN A 99 -12.69 -0.70 -0.09
N SER A 100 -12.94 -1.14 1.13
CA SER A 100 -12.75 -2.51 1.57
C SER A 100 -14.04 -3.31 1.54
N GLY A 101 -14.12 -4.33 0.68
CA GLY A 101 -15.15 -5.37 0.70
C GLY A 101 -16.48 -5.01 0.05
N GLU A 102 -16.57 -3.91 -0.72
CA GLU A 102 -17.77 -3.52 -1.43
C GLU A 102 -17.59 -3.62 -2.95
N ASP A 103 -18.70 -3.81 -3.68
CA ASP A 103 -18.67 -3.88 -5.13
C ASP A 103 -18.56 -2.49 -5.78
N GLU A 104 -18.08 -2.47 -7.02
CA GLU A 104 -17.87 -1.25 -7.80
C GLU A 104 -19.13 -0.37 -7.90
N ALA A 105 -20.31 -0.98 -8.10
CA ALA A 105 -21.56 -0.22 -8.28
C ALA A 105 -21.96 0.52 -7.00
N THR A 106 -21.76 -0.12 -5.85
CA THR A 106 -22.01 0.48 -4.53
C THR A 106 -21.09 1.68 -4.31
N VAL A 107 -19.79 1.51 -4.58
CA VAL A 107 -18.78 2.56 -4.39
C VAL A 107 -18.98 3.72 -5.35
N ALA A 108 -19.18 3.44 -6.65
CA ALA A 108 -19.41 4.47 -7.67
C ALA A 108 -20.67 5.29 -7.38
N GLY A 109 -21.77 4.64 -6.99
CA GLY A 109 -23.01 5.34 -6.60
C GLY A 109 -22.80 6.26 -5.41
N PHE A 110 -22.06 5.82 -4.39
CA PHE A 110 -21.74 6.63 -3.23
C PHE A 110 -20.89 7.87 -3.61
N LEU A 111 -19.86 7.70 -4.45
CA LEU A 111 -18.99 8.81 -4.87
C LEU A 111 -19.76 9.85 -5.69
N GLU A 112 -20.62 9.39 -6.61
CA GLU A 112 -21.49 10.28 -7.42
C GLU A 112 -22.46 11.08 -6.55
N GLU A 113 -23.13 10.41 -5.59
CA GLU A 113 -24.11 11.05 -4.70
C GLU A 113 -23.48 12.12 -3.82
N ASN A 114 -22.25 11.93 -3.36
CA ASN A 114 -21.55 12.84 -2.46
C ASN A 114 -20.62 13.82 -3.18
N GLY A 115 -20.34 13.64 -4.47
CA GLY A 115 -19.51 14.52 -5.28
C GLY A 115 -18.01 14.48 -4.93
N TYR A 116 -17.53 13.35 -4.42
CA TYR A 116 -16.11 13.15 -4.11
C TYR A 116 -15.29 12.88 -5.38
N THR A 117 -14.08 13.46 -5.44
CA THR A 117 -13.20 13.43 -6.60
C THR A 117 -11.82 12.84 -6.33
N PHE A 118 -11.47 12.57 -5.07
CA PHE A 118 -10.20 11.93 -4.74
C PHE A 118 -10.16 10.47 -5.25
N PRO A 119 -8.95 9.94 -5.56
CA PRO A 119 -8.81 8.56 -6.04
C PRO A 119 -9.34 7.53 -5.05
N VAL A 120 -10.18 6.61 -5.54
CA VAL A 120 -10.72 5.50 -4.75
C VAL A 120 -10.35 4.18 -5.40
N VAL A 121 -9.59 3.37 -4.69
CA VAL A 121 -9.24 1.99 -5.06
C VAL A 121 -10.37 1.04 -4.63
N LEU A 122 -10.72 0.12 -5.51
CA LEU A 122 -11.66 -0.96 -5.23
C LEU A 122 -10.92 -2.18 -4.68
N ASP A 123 -11.32 -2.64 -3.51
CA ASP A 123 -10.75 -3.82 -2.84
C ASP A 123 -11.83 -4.79 -2.35
N PRO A 124 -12.69 -5.32 -3.27
CA PRO A 124 -13.83 -6.15 -2.91
C PRO A 124 -13.44 -7.47 -2.24
N GLU A 125 -12.23 -7.97 -2.50
CA GLU A 125 -11.73 -9.24 -1.97
C GLU A 125 -10.68 -9.04 -0.86
N TYR A 126 -10.51 -7.82 -0.36
CA TYR A 126 -9.54 -7.46 0.69
C TYR A 126 -8.07 -7.77 0.33
N ALA A 127 -7.71 -7.77 -0.95
CA ALA A 127 -6.35 -8.03 -1.41
C ALA A 127 -5.38 -6.96 -0.91
N VAL A 128 -5.72 -5.68 -1.07
CA VAL A 128 -4.95 -4.53 -0.58
C VAL A 128 -5.04 -4.42 0.94
N SER A 129 -6.25 -4.55 1.51
CA SER A 129 -6.49 -4.49 2.96
C SER A 129 -5.70 -5.57 3.71
N SER A 130 -5.51 -6.75 3.11
CA SER A 130 -4.69 -7.81 3.71
C SER A 130 -3.21 -7.47 3.83
N LEU A 131 -2.71 -6.55 3.02
CA LEU A 131 -1.35 -6.02 3.13
C LEU A 131 -1.21 -5.08 4.33
N TYR A 132 -2.29 -4.44 4.76
CA TYR A 132 -2.34 -3.45 5.84
C TYR A 132 -3.35 -3.87 6.93
N PRO A 133 -3.13 -5.03 7.59
CA PRO A 133 -4.10 -5.57 8.53
C PRO A 133 -4.36 -4.60 9.68
N THR A 134 -5.65 -4.40 9.99
CA THR A 134 -6.14 -3.50 11.02
C THR A 134 -7.29 -4.14 11.81
N GLU A 135 -7.58 -3.63 13.00
CA GLU A 135 -8.70 -4.07 13.83
C GLU A 135 -10.02 -3.35 13.49
N GLY A 136 -9.98 -2.34 12.61
CA GLY A 136 -11.16 -1.57 12.23
C GLY A 136 -10.88 -0.47 11.23
N ILE A 137 -11.93 0.22 10.79
CA ILE A 137 -11.91 1.38 9.89
C ILE A 137 -12.66 2.56 10.55
N PRO A 138 -12.33 3.83 10.17
CA PRO A 138 -11.28 4.21 9.22
C PRO A 138 -9.88 3.89 9.74
N TYR A 139 -9.01 3.49 8.84
CA TYR A 139 -7.61 3.22 9.14
C TYR A 139 -6.75 3.97 8.12
N THR A 140 -5.91 4.88 8.59
CA THR A 140 -5.10 5.73 7.73
C THR A 140 -3.63 5.50 8.00
N VAL A 141 -2.86 5.29 6.93
CA VAL A 141 -1.41 5.17 6.95
C VAL A 141 -0.82 6.35 6.20
N ILE A 142 -0.01 7.16 6.89
CA ILE A 142 0.74 8.26 6.28
C ILE A 142 2.15 7.78 6.00
N ILE A 143 2.58 7.91 4.74
CA ILE A 143 3.90 7.50 4.26
C ILE A 143 4.67 8.76 3.88
N GLY A 144 5.89 8.88 4.38
CA GLY A 144 6.78 10.01 4.09
C GLY A 144 7.42 9.91 2.71
N THR A 145 8.06 10.99 2.29
CA THR A 145 8.79 11.09 1.02
C THR A 145 9.96 10.10 0.91
N ASP A 146 10.38 9.53 2.03
CA ASP A 146 11.42 8.48 2.11
C ASP A 146 10.88 7.04 1.95
N GLY A 147 9.58 6.90 1.68
CA GLY A 147 8.91 5.61 1.51
C GLY A 147 8.67 4.84 2.82
N LYS A 148 8.73 5.52 3.97
CA LYS A 148 8.46 4.90 5.26
C LYS A 148 7.14 5.38 5.85
N VAL A 149 6.50 4.49 6.58
CA VAL A 149 5.33 4.82 7.38
C VAL A 149 5.72 5.84 8.45
N ALA A 150 5.18 7.03 8.35
CA ALA A 150 5.41 8.12 9.29
C ALA A 150 4.40 8.11 10.44
N SER A 151 3.13 7.82 10.13
CA SER A 151 2.04 7.79 11.11
C SER A 151 0.96 6.78 10.75
N ILE A 152 0.26 6.32 11.75
CA ILE A 152 -0.89 5.42 11.62
C ILE A 152 -2.02 5.97 12.50
N GLN A 153 -3.22 6.11 11.90
CA GLN A 153 -4.42 6.59 12.58
C GLN A 153 -5.50 5.51 12.49
N LEU A 154 -6.05 5.11 13.63
CA LEU A 154 -7.25 4.26 13.71
C LEU A 154 -8.40 5.09 14.26
N GLY A 155 -9.53 5.12 13.52
CA GLY A 155 -10.66 6.00 13.83
C GLY A 155 -10.46 7.41 13.28
N ALA A 156 -11.54 8.20 13.25
CA ALA A 156 -11.55 9.56 12.77
C ALA A 156 -12.35 10.48 13.71
N GLY A 157 -12.05 11.78 13.63
CA GLY A 157 -12.86 12.87 14.17
C GLY A 157 -13.82 13.43 13.11
N ASP A 158 -14.30 14.65 13.35
CA ASP A 158 -14.98 15.43 12.32
C ASP A 158 -13.98 15.93 11.25
N ALA A 159 -14.53 16.34 10.09
CA ALA A 159 -13.73 16.73 8.93
C ALA A 159 -12.75 17.89 9.21
N ASP A 160 -13.14 18.88 10.02
CA ASP A 160 -12.27 20.02 10.33
C ASP A 160 -11.08 19.58 11.19
N THR A 161 -11.36 18.81 12.25
CA THR A 161 -10.33 18.23 13.12
C THR A 161 -9.36 17.34 12.34
N MET A 162 -9.88 16.49 11.46
CA MET A 162 -9.04 15.60 10.65
C MET A 162 -8.22 16.35 9.62
N TYR A 163 -8.78 17.37 8.99
CA TYR A 163 -8.04 18.22 8.07
C TYR A 163 -6.84 18.90 8.75
N GLU A 164 -7.06 19.54 9.91
CA GLU A 164 -5.98 20.18 10.66
C GLU A 164 -4.88 19.17 11.07
N HIS A 165 -5.30 18.02 11.56
CA HIS A 165 -4.39 16.95 11.95
C HIS A 165 -3.52 16.44 10.79
N TYR A 166 -4.13 16.18 9.62
CA TYR A 166 -3.41 15.73 8.45
C TYR A 166 -2.50 16.83 7.88
N CYS A 167 -2.92 18.10 7.90
CA CYS A 167 -2.05 19.21 7.50
C CYS A 167 -0.78 19.27 8.35
N GLU A 168 -0.89 19.16 9.68
CA GLU A 168 0.27 19.17 10.57
C GLU A 168 1.27 18.04 10.24
N LEU A 169 0.76 16.83 9.98
CA LEU A 169 1.59 15.68 9.60
C LEU A 169 2.26 15.88 8.22
N ILE A 170 1.50 16.30 7.21
CA ILE A 170 1.97 16.46 5.84
C ILE A 170 3.02 17.59 5.78
N ASP A 171 2.74 18.74 6.39
CA ASP A 171 3.68 19.87 6.45
C ASP A 171 5.00 19.48 7.10
N GLY A 172 4.95 18.69 8.19
CA GLY A 172 6.13 18.16 8.85
C GLY A 172 6.97 17.23 7.95
N LEU A 173 6.31 16.42 7.13
CA LEU A 173 6.98 15.48 6.22
C LEU A 173 7.53 16.16 4.96
N LEU A 174 6.89 17.21 4.48
CA LEU A 174 7.38 17.99 3.33
C LEU A 174 8.55 18.91 3.71
N ALA A 175 8.71 19.23 4.98
CA ALA A 175 9.80 20.06 5.49
C ALA A 175 11.05 19.27 5.89
N ALA A 176 11.00 17.93 5.93
CA ALA A 176 12.07 17.05 6.40
C ALA A 176 13.05 16.67 5.28
#